data_c9260185371eabf3ec36d36ac1c286cb
#
_entry.id   c9260185371eabf3ec36d36ac1c286cb
#
_cell.length_a   1.000
_cell.length_b   1.000
_cell.length_c   1.000
_cell.angle_alpha   90.00
_cell.angle_beta   90.00
_cell.angle_gamma   90.00
#
_symmetry.space_group_name_H-M   'P 1'
#
loop_
_entity.id
_entity.type
_entity.pdbx_description
1 polymer ?
#
loop_
_entity_poly.entity_id
_entity_poly.type
_entity_poly.pdbx_seq_one_letter_code
_entity_poly.pdbx_strand_id
1 'polypeptide(L)'
;MQAEVAISAIKEEVNKFAKLGIDNERLFKAKEQLKGSYILGLESTSSRMFSNGRSVMFMNKINTPEDVLRKINEIDMTKVNAVMEKTLKNGIINSAYVGKQNEMLKKIFNGNIISMDK
;
A
#
# COMPACT_ATOMS: atom_id res chain seq x y z
N MET A 1 2.51 25.65 -6.21
CA MET A 1 2.64 25.15 -7.60
C MET A 1 3.13 23.71 -7.67
N GLN A 2 4.27 23.35 -7.08
CA GLN A 2 4.77 21.95 -7.14
C GLN A 2 3.88 20.92 -6.40
N ALA A 3 3.34 21.26 -5.24
CA ALA A 3 2.49 20.33 -4.45
C ALA A 3 1.17 19.99 -5.15
N GLU A 4 0.56 20.93 -5.86
CA GLU A 4 -0.68 20.67 -6.60
C GLU A 4 -0.48 19.74 -7.77
N VAL A 5 0.60 19.94 -8.52
CA VAL A 5 0.96 19.08 -9.66
C VAL A 5 1.19 17.66 -9.15
N ALA A 6 1.91 17.51 -8.04
CA ALA A 6 2.16 16.20 -7.44
C ALA A 6 0.85 15.52 -6.97
N ILE A 7 -0.02 16.25 -6.28
CA ILE A 7 -1.29 15.71 -5.78
C ILE A 7 -2.22 15.33 -6.94
N SER A 8 -2.29 16.16 -7.98
CA SER A 8 -3.09 15.87 -9.17
C SER A 8 -2.56 14.64 -9.89
N ALA A 9 -1.25 14.51 -10.05
CA ALA A 9 -0.62 13.35 -10.66
C ALA A 9 -0.89 12.07 -9.83
N ILE A 10 -0.79 12.13 -8.50
CA ILE A 10 -1.12 11.00 -7.63
C ILE A 10 -2.59 10.59 -7.80
N LYS A 11 -3.52 11.54 -7.79
CA LYS A 11 -4.95 11.25 -7.98
C LYS A 11 -5.22 10.62 -9.34
N GLU A 12 -4.59 11.14 -10.38
CA GLU A 12 -4.72 10.62 -11.75
C GLU A 12 -4.21 9.18 -11.84
N GLU A 13 -3.01 8.89 -11.32
CA GLU A 13 -2.46 7.53 -11.34
C GLU A 13 -3.29 6.54 -10.51
N VAL A 14 -3.77 6.94 -9.34
CA VAL A 14 -4.67 6.09 -8.53
C VAL A 14 -5.97 5.79 -9.28
N ASN A 15 -6.59 6.81 -9.89
CA ASN A 15 -7.82 6.64 -10.66
C ASN A 15 -7.60 5.78 -11.91
N LYS A 16 -6.48 5.96 -12.59
CA LYS A 16 -6.08 5.16 -13.75
C LYS A 16 -5.90 3.70 -13.35
N PHE A 17 -5.16 3.45 -12.25
CA PHE A 17 -4.97 2.12 -11.72
C PHE A 17 -6.29 1.46 -11.31
N ALA A 18 -7.17 2.20 -10.63
CA ALA A 18 -8.49 1.71 -10.23
C ALA A 18 -9.37 1.30 -11.42
N LYS A 19 -9.25 1.99 -12.56
CA LYS A 19 -10.02 1.72 -13.78
C LYS A 19 -9.43 0.60 -14.63
N LEU A 20 -8.12 0.61 -14.81
CA LEU A 20 -7.43 -0.31 -15.73
C LEU A 20 -7.02 -1.63 -15.06
N GLY A 21 -6.83 -1.61 -13.73
CA GLY A 21 -6.32 -2.77 -13.01
C GLY A 21 -4.88 -3.09 -13.37
N ILE A 22 -4.53 -4.35 -13.16
CA ILE A 22 -3.25 -4.94 -13.58
C ILE A 22 -3.50 -6.12 -14.50
N ASP A 23 -2.54 -6.43 -15.35
CA ASP A 23 -2.53 -7.65 -16.15
C ASP A 23 -1.83 -8.82 -15.43
N ASN A 24 -1.95 -10.01 -16.01
CA ASN A 24 -1.34 -11.22 -15.43
C ASN A 24 0.19 -11.15 -15.38
N GLU A 25 0.83 -10.48 -16.33
CA GLU A 25 2.29 -10.32 -16.34
C GLU A 25 2.76 -9.45 -15.17
N ARG A 26 2.07 -8.34 -14.92
CA ARG A 26 2.35 -7.47 -13.77
C ARG A 26 2.08 -8.18 -12.45
N LEU A 27 1.00 -8.95 -12.35
CA LEU A 27 0.72 -9.76 -11.16
C LEU A 27 1.85 -10.76 -10.92
N PHE A 28 2.30 -11.47 -11.96
CA PHE A 28 3.41 -12.41 -11.84
C PHE A 28 4.68 -11.71 -11.34
N LYS A 29 5.10 -10.61 -11.97
CA LYS A 29 6.28 -9.82 -11.57
C LYS A 29 6.18 -9.33 -10.13
N ALA A 30 5.02 -8.83 -9.71
CA ALA A 30 4.78 -8.37 -8.35
C ALA A 30 4.91 -9.52 -7.33
N LYS A 31 4.39 -10.70 -7.64
CA LYS A 31 4.53 -11.89 -6.78
C LYS A 31 5.99 -12.31 -6.65
N GLU A 32 6.75 -12.35 -7.74
CA GLU A 32 8.18 -12.70 -7.71
C GLU A 32 8.99 -11.67 -6.90
N GLN A 33 8.73 -10.39 -7.09
CA GLN A 33 9.35 -9.33 -6.30
C GLN A 33 9.03 -9.46 -4.81
N LEU A 34 7.77 -9.73 -4.47
CA LEU A 34 7.35 -9.90 -3.08
C LEU A 34 8.01 -11.11 -2.42
N LYS A 35 8.09 -12.24 -3.13
CA LYS A 35 8.81 -13.44 -2.66
C LYS A 35 10.29 -13.18 -2.44
N GLY A 36 10.96 -12.55 -3.40
CA GLY A 36 12.36 -12.18 -3.28
C GLY A 36 12.63 -11.26 -2.09
N SER A 37 11.85 -10.19 -1.94
CA SER A 37 11.96 -9.27 -0.81
C SER A 37 11.71 -9.95 0.54
N TYR A 38 10.76 -10.88 0.60
CA TYR A 38 10.46 -11.64 1.80
C TYR A 38 11.64 -12.55 2.19
N ILE A 39 12.19 -13.31 1.22
CA ILE A 39 13.32 -14.22 1.46
C ILE A 39 14.54 -13.44 1.95
N LEU A 40 14.90 -12.33 1.28
CA LEU A 40 16.00 -11.46 1.70
C LEU A 40 15.78 -10.90 3.11
N GLY A 41 14.54 -10.56 3.47
CA GLY A 41 14.20 -10.12 4.82
C GLY A 41 14.42 -11.18 5.90
N LEU A 42 14.42 -12.47 5.56
CA LEU A 42 14.67 -13.56 6.50
C LEU A 42 16.14 -13.72 6.90
N GLU A 43 17.07 -13.12 6.18
CA GLU A 43 18.50 -13.14 6.51
C GLU A 43 18.79 -12.39 7.81
N SER A 44 18.01 -11.37 8.13
CA SER A 44 18.14 -10.60 9.35
C SER A 44 17.45 -11.26 10.54
N THR A 45 18.21 -11.63 11.56
CA THR A 45 17.68 -12.17 12.82
C THR A 45 16.70 -11.21 13.50
N SER A 46 17.00 -9.92 13.51
CA SER A 46 16.12 -8.89 14.07
C SER A 46 14.80 -8.82 13.29
N SER A 47 14.85 -8.84 11.95
CA SER A 47 13.65 -8.84 11.13
C SER A 47 12.77 -10.07 11.38
N ARG A 48 13.37 -11.24 11.53
CA ARG A 48 12.65 -12.48 11.87
C ARG A 48 12.01 -12.40 13.25
N MET A 49 12.74 -11.90 14.24
CA MET A 49 12.23 -11.71 15.61
C MET A 49 11.01 -10.77 15.62
N PHE A 50 11.12 -9.59 14.99
CA PHE A 50 10.01 -8.64 14.92
C PHE A 50 8.82 -9.18 14.13
N SER A 51 9.06 -9.90 13.03
CA SER A 51 7.99 -10.53 12.24
C SER A 51 7.23 -11.57 13.06
N ASN A 52 7.95 -12.44 13.76
CA ASN A 52 7.34 -13.45 14.61
C ASN A 52 6.59 -12.84 15.79
N GLY A 53 7.19 -11.86 16.47
CA GLY A 53 6.54 -11.13 17.57
C GLY A 53 5.24 -10.48 17.13
N ARG A 54 5.23 -9.78 15.99
CA ARG A 54 4.03 -9.17 15.41
C ARG A 54 2.98 -10.21 15.03
N SER A 55 3.39 -11.33 14.44
CA SER A 55 2.47 -12.42 14.08
C SER A 55 1.79 -13.03 15.30
N VAL A 56 2.52 -13.23 16.39
CA VAL A 56 1.93 -13.72 17.64
C VAL A 56 0.99 -12.67 18.24
N MET A 57 1.42 -11.41 18.32
CA MET A 57 0.61 -10.35 18.95
C MET A 57 -0.72 -10.11 18.24
N PHE A 58 -0.74 -10.10 16.91
CA PHE A 58 -1.94 -9.72 16.15
C PHE A 58 -2.74 -10.91 15.61
N MET A 59 -2.10 -12.06 15.40
CA MET A 59 -2.75 -13.21 14.77
C MET A 59 -2.73 -14.46 15.65
N ASN A 60 -2.09 -14.39 16.82
CA ASN A 60 -1.87 -15.54 17.72
C ASN A 60 -1.29 -16.77 17.00
N LYS A 61 -0.47 -16.54 15.99
CA LYS A 61 0.08 -17.57 15.11
C LYS A 61 1.43 -17.14 14.55
N ILE A 62 2.37 -18.07 14.46
CA ILE A 62 3.62 -17.91 13.70
C ILE A 62 3.38 -18.48 12.30
N ASN A 63 3.61 -17.68 11.26
CA ASN A 63 3.62 -18.18 9.89
C ASN A 63 5.03 -18.63 9.53
N THR A 64 5.16 -19.85 9.04
CA THR A 64 6.46 -20.33 8.52
C THR A 64 6.77 -19.64 7.19
N PRO A 65 8.05 -19.58 6.76
CA PRO A 65 8.40 -19.07 5.44
C PRO A 65 7.63 -19.74 4.30
N GLU A 66 7.44 -21.04 4.39
CA GLU A 66 6.70 -21.86 3.43
C GLU A 66 5.22 -21.42 3.37
N ASP A 67 4.59 -21.17 4.53
CA ASP A 67 3.22 -20.67 4.60
C ASP A 67 3.07 -19.32 3.91
N VAL A 68 4.03 -18.42 4.11
CA VAL A 68 3.99 -17.09 3.49
C VAL A 68 4.16 -17.19 1.99
N LEU A 69 5.15 -17.98 1.51
CA LEU A 69 5.38 -18.18 0.07
C LEU A 69 4.18 -18.85 -0.60
N ARG A 70 3.57 -19.84 0.05
CA ARG A 70 2.34 -20.47 -0.45
C ARG A 70 1.21 -19.46 -0.58
N LYS A 71 0.96 -18.62 0.43
CA LYS A 71 -0.06 -17.57 0.39
C LYS A 71 0.18 -16.57 -0.74
N ILE A 72 1.45 -16.19 -1.00
CA ILE A 72 1.79 -15.32 -2.12
C ILE A 72 1.46 -16.02 -3.46
N ASN A 73 1.77 -17.30 -3.57
CA ASN A 73 1.47 -18.07 -4.78
C ASN A 73 -0.04 -18.21 -5.04
N GLU A 74 -0.85 -18.29 -4.00
CA GLU A 74 -2.32 -18.39 -4.07
C GLU A 74 -3.02 -17.07 -4.45
N ILE A 75 -2.27 -15.96 -4.58
CA ILE A 75 -2.85 -14.70 -5.05
C ILE A 75 -3.16 -14.82 -6.54
N ASP A 76 -4.41 -14.60 -6.89
CA ASP A 76 -4.92 -14.57 -8.25
C ASP A 76 -5.58 -13.21 -8.59
N MET A 77 -5.96 -13.03 -9.84
CA MET A 77 -6.60 -11.81 -10.30
C MET A 77 -7.93 -11.53 -9.59
N THR A 78 -8.66 -12.58 -9.20
CA THR A 78 -9.94 -12.43 -8.49
C THR A 78 -9.73 -11.78 -7.13
N LYS A 79 -8.71 -12.23 -6.39
CA LYS A 79 -8.34 -11.64 -5.08
C LYS A 79 -7.83 -10.21 -5.24
N VAL A 80 -7.02 -9.94 -6.26
CA VAL A 80 -6.51 -8.59 -6.55
C VAL A 80 -7.68 -7.65 -6.84
N ASN A 81 -8.58 -8.02 -7.74
CA ASN A 81 -9.73 -7.20 -8.10
C ASN A 81 -10.66 -6.95 -6.91
N ALA A 82 -10.90 -7.94 -6.06
CA ALA A 82 -11.71 -7.78 -4.85
C ALA A 82 -11.10 -6.76 -3.88
N VAL A 83 -9.76 -6.74 -3.72
CA VAL A 83 -9.07 -5.76 -2.89
C VAL A 83 -9.13 -4.39 -3.53
N MET A 84 -8.87 -4.28 -4.83
CA MET A 84 -8.94 -3.02 -5.57
C MET A 84 -10.33 -2.39 -5.46
N GLU A 85 -11.38 -3.17 -5.62
CA GLU A 85 -12.73 -2.66 -5.48
C GLU A 85 -13.03 -2.12 -4.07
N LYS A 86 -12.55 -2.78 -3.03
CA LYS A 86 -12.74 -2.34 -1.65
C LYS A 86 -11.92 -1.10 -1.29
N THR A 87 -10.71 -0.94 -1.84
CA THR A 87 -9.75 0.07 -1.41
C THR A 87 -9.69 1.28 -2.35
N LEU A 88 -9.87 1.09 -3.64
CA LEU A 88 -9.64 2.12 -4.66
C LEU A 88 -10.91 2.58 -5.38
N LYS A 89 -12.04 1.88 -5.22
CA LYS A 89 -13.30 2.20 -5.90
C LYS A 89 -13.73 3.66 -5.71
N ASN A 90 -13.53 4.19 -4.51
CA ASN A 90 -13.90 5.57 -4.16
C ASN A 90 -12.73 6.57 -4.32
N GLY A 91 -11.64 6.16 -4.96
CA GLY A 91 -10.42 6.97 -5.08
C GLY A 91 -9.71 7.17 -3.75
N ILE A 92 -8.98 8.28 -3.62
CA ILE A 92 -8.28 8.65 -2.38
C ILE A 92 -9.29 9.27 -1.42
N ILE A 93 -9.61 8.57 -0.33
CA ILE A 93 -10.57 9.01 0.68
C ILE A 93 -9.89 9.83 1.77
N ASN A 94 -8.71 9.42 2.20
CA ASN A 94 -7.97 10.05 3.28
C ASN A 94 -6.63 10.58 2.77
N SER A 95 -6.25 11.74 3.27
CA SER A 95 -4.97 12.36 2.95
C SER A 95 -4.42 13.09 4.18
N ALA A 96 -3.10 13.10 4.34
CA ALA A 96 -2.40 13.87 5.35
C ALA A 96 -1.29 14.68 4.67
N TYR A 97 -1.13 15.91 5.10
CA TYR A 97 -0.09 16.80 4.62
C TYR A 97 0.68 17.41 5.80
N VAL A 98 1.99 17.36 5.72
CA VAL A 98 2.90 18.04 6.66
C VAL A 98 3.78 18.98 5.87
N GLY A 99 3.71 20.27 6.17
CA GLY A 99 4.47 21.28 5.46
C GLY A 99 3.93 22.70 5.69
N LYS A 100 4.47 23.66 4.97
CA LYS A 100 4.04 25.05 5.06
C LYS A 100 2.59 25.20 4.59
N GLN A 101 1.77 25.86 5.40
CA GLN A 101 0.36 26.08 5.10
C GLN A 101 0.15 26.83 3.78
N ASN A 102 -0.79 26.35 2.97
CA ASN A 102 -1.16 26.95 1.70
C ASN A 102 -2.69 26.84 1.53
N GLU A 103 -3.35 27.98 1.29
CA GLU A 103 -4.82 28.05 1.10
C GLU A 103 -5.33 27.17 -0.04
N MET A 104 -4.51 26.93 -1.05
CA MET A 104 -4.83 26.09 -2.19
C MET A 104 -4.86 24.60 -1.80
N LEU A 105 -3.96 24.16 -0.92
CA LEU A 105 -3.98 22.80 -0.37
C LEU A 105 -5.22 22.55 0.49
N LYS A 106 -5.69 23.55 1.23
CA LYS A 106 -6.96 23.46 1.97
C LYS A 106 -8.14 23.12 1.06
N LYS A 107 -8.20 23.72 -0.13
CA LYS A 107 -9.27 23.44 -1.10
C LYS A 107 -9.17 22.02 -1.69
N ILE A 108 -7.95 21.55 -1.97
CA ILE A 108 -7.71 20.21 -2.54
C ILE A 108 -8.09 19.11 -1.55
N PHE A 109 -7.84 19.33 -0.26
CA PHE A 109 -8.10 18.36 0.82
C PHE A 109 -9.46 18.54 1.51
N ASN A 110 -10.39 19.33 0.93
CA ASN A 110 -11.75 19.54 1.44
C ASN A 110 -11.81 19.92 2.94
N GLY A 111 -10.90 20.75 3.41
CA GLY A 111 -10.94 21.33 4.75
C GLY A 111 -10.45 20.44 5.91
N ASN A 112 -10.12 19.19 5.69
CA ASN A 112 -9.59 18.29 6.73
C ASN A 112 -8.05 18.38 6.83
N ILE A 113 -7.55 19.58 7.13
CA ILE A 113 -6.12 19.78 7.42
C ILE A 113 -5.96 19.95 8.92
N ILE A 114 -5.25 19.03 9.56
CA ILE A 114 -4.74 19.25 10.92
C ILE A 114 -3.47 20.10 10.76
N SER A 115 -3.57 21.40 11.02
CA SER A 115 -2.41 22.29 11.06
C SER A 115 -1.68 22.09 12.38
N MET A 116 -0.42 21.72 12.33
CA MET A 116 0.48 21.82 13.46
C MET A 116 1.25 23.14 13.33
N ASP A 117 0.58 24.24 13.64
CA ASP A 117 1.23 25.53 13.80
C ASP A 117 1.93 25.54 15.16
N LYS A 118 3.24 25.60 15.15
CA LYS A 118 4.09 26.13 16.22
C LYS A 118 4.74 27.40 15.75
#